data_e9a5a19196240bedfc66239548a0469f
#
_entry.id   e9a5a19196240bedfc66239548a0469f
#
_cell.length_a   1.000
_cell.length_b   1.000
_cell.length_c   1.000
_cell.angle_alpha   90.00
_cell.angle_beta   90.00
_cell.angle_gamma   90.00
#
_symmetry.space_group_name_H-M   'P 1'
#
loop_
_entity.id
_entity.type
_entity.pdbx_description
1 polymer ?
#
loop_
_entity_poly.entity_id
_entity_poly.type
_entity_poly.pdbx_seq_one_letter_code
_entity_poly.pdbx_strand_id
1 'polypeptide(L)'
;MSLSEPCVMGILNATPDSFYASSRMQTDEAVAARTRQIVAEGGSIIDVGACSTRPGREPASASEEMERLRRALTVVRREAPEAVVSVDTFRPDVARMAVEELGADIINDVSEGSEEMFRMVARLRVPYILMSVQPDLRLTLLAFAEKVQRLRDMGQKDIILDPGFGFGKTLEQNYRLMAEMERLLVLELPLLVGISRKSMIYKLMGKTPEESLNGTTVLNTISLMKGAHILRVHDVKQAVECVKMMEALKSK
;
A
#
# COMPACT_ATOMS: atom_id res chain seq x y z
N MET A 1 -14.33 4.49 -7.12
CA MET A 1 -14.37 3.58 -5.95
C MET A 1 -14.77 4.40 -4.72
N SER A 2 -15.68 3.91 -3.89
CA SER A 2 -16.03 4.54 -2.60
C SER A 2 -15.21 3.89 -1.48
N LEU A 3 -14.76 4.70 -0.52
CA LEU A 3 -14.10 4.26 0.72
C LEU A 3 -15.02 4.41 1.95
N SER A 4 -16.35 4.44 1.72
CA SER A 4 -17.33 4.47 2.80
C SER A 4 -17.29 3.19 3.68
N GLU A 5 -16.85 2.09 3.09
CA GLU A 5 -16.58 0.84 3.78
C GLU A 5 -15.11 0.44 3.61
N PRO A 6 -14.51 -0.22 4.62
CA PRO A 6 -13.13 -0.66 4.51
C PRO A 6 -12.94 -1.68 3.37
N CYS A 7 -11.79 -1.61 2.71
CA CYS A 7 -11.45 -2.52 1.63
C CYS A 7 -10.04 -3.10 1.77
N VAL A 8 -9.74 -4.12 0.97
CA VAL A 8 -8.46 -4.84 1.01
C VAL A 8 -7.67 -4.58 -0.25
N MET A 9 -6.43 -4.12 -0.06
CA MET A 9 -5.42 -3.93 -1.09
C MET A 9 -4.42 -5.09 -1.03
N GLY A 10 -4.43 -5.94 -2.05
CA GLY A 10 -3.53 -7.08 -2.15
C GLY A 10 -2.18 -6.69 -2.76
N ILE A 11 -1.08 -7.06 -2.09
CA ILE A 11 0.28 -6.80 -2.57
C ILE A 11 0.65 -7.76 -3.68
N LEU A 12 1.17 -7.21 -4.79
CA LEU A 12 1.79 -7.93 -5.90
C LEU A 12 3.19 -7.37 -6.16
N ASN A 13 4.22 -8.11 -5.75
CA ASN A 13 5.61 -7.72 -5.97
C ASN A 13 6.13 -8.29 -7.30
N ALA A 14 6.46 -7.43 -8.25
CA ALA A 14 7.05 -7.77 -9.55
C ALA A 14 8.58 -7.66 -9.56
N THR A 15 9.24 -7.91 -8.41
CA THR A 15 10.71 -7.93 -8.30
C THR A 15 11.28 -9.32 -8.62
N PRO A 16 12.52 -9.42 -9.16
CA PRO A 16 13.14 -10.71 -9.48
C PRO A 16 13.21 -11.71 -8.33
N ASP A 17 13.35 -11.19 -7.10
CA ASP A 17 13.43 -12.01 -5.88
C ASP A 17 12.07 -12.56 -5.39
N SER A 18 10.98 -12.01 -5.90
CA SER A 18 9.62 -12.47 -5.56
C SER A 18 9.25 -13.71 -6.36
N PHE A 19 9.99 -13.99 -7.44
CA PHE A 19 9.78 -15.11 -8.33
C PHE A 19 11.16 -15.71 -8.67
N TYR A 20 11.35 -16.99 -8.44
CA TYR A 20 12.60 -17.70 -8.75
C TYR A 20 13.06 -17.47 -10.19
N ALA A 21 14.34 -17.12 -10.37
CA ALA A 21 14.95 -16.49 -11.53
C ALA A 21 15.14 -17.40 -12.76
N SER A 22 14.23 -18.28 -13.15
CA SER A 22 14.50 -19.22 -14.22
C SER A 22 13.87 -18.95 -15.59
N SER A 23 12.87 -18.13 -15.76
CA SER A 23 12.44 -17.63 -17.09
C SER A 23 11.44 -16.48 -17.04
N ARG A 24 11.39 -15.67 -18.14
CA ARG A 24 10.41 -14.58 -18.30
C ARG A 24 8.97 -15.09 -18.25
N MET A 25 8.68 -16.28 -18.79
CA MET A 25 7.34 -16.89 -18.78
C MET A 25 6.87 -17.28 -17.37
N GLN A 26 7.79 -17.78 -16.53
CA GLN A 26 7.47 -18.11 -15.12
C GLN A 26 7.10 -16.86 -14.30
N THR A 27 7.73 -15.71 -14.60
CA THR A 27 7.42 -14.44 -13.95
C THR A 27 6.02 -13.95 -14.31
N ASP A 28 5.62 -14.06 -15.58
CA ASP A 28 4.28 -13.64 -16.03
C ASP A 28 3.18 -14.56 -15.46
N GLU A 29 3.42 -15.87 -15.43
CA GLU A 29 2.48 -16.80 -14.80
C GLU A 29 2.35 -16.57 -13.29
N ALA A 30 3.44 -16.25 -12.60
CA ALA A 30 3.38 -15.91 -11.17
C ALA A 30 2.62 -14.61 -10.91
N VAL A 31 2.79 -13.59 -11.75
CA VAL A 31 1.98 -12.36 -11.71
C VAL A 31 0.52 -12.68 -11.99
N ALA A 32 0.22 -13.47 -13.02
CA ALA A 32 -1.12 -13.89 -13.38
C ALA A 32 -1.80 -14.67 -12.24
N ALA A 33 -1.10 -15.67 -11.67
CA ALA A 33 -1.61 -16.48 -10.56
C ALA A 33 -1.90 -15.60 -9.33
N ARG A 34 -0.99 -14.68 -8.97
CA ARG A 34 -1.21 -13.76 -7.86
C ARG A 34 -2.36 -12.79 -8.11
N THR A 35 -2.50 -12.28 -9.33
CA THR A 35 -3.62 -11.42 -9.73
C THR A 35 -4.94 -12.14 -9.53
N ARG A 36 -5.08 -13.34 -10.11
CA ARG A 36 -6.29 -14.17 -9.94
C ARG A 36 -6.58 -14.50 -8.48
N GLN A 37 -5.53 -14.79 -7.69
CA GLN A 37 -5.68 -15.06 -6.26
C GLN A 37 -6.23 -13.86 -5.51
N ILE A 38 -5.66 -12.65 -5.70
CA ILE A 38 -6.13 -11.42 -5.03
C ILE A 38 -7.61 -11.19 -5.32
N VAL A 39 -8.02 -11.29 -6.58
CA VAL A 39 -9.42 -11.10 -6.98
C VAL A 39 -10.32 -12.18 -6.40
N ALA A 40 -9.95 -13.46 -6.51
CA ALA A 40 -10.74 -14.59 -5.99
C ALA A 40 -10.89 -14.56 -4.46
N GLU A 41 -9.91 -14.03 -3.74
CA GLU A 41 -9.94 -13.85 -2.29
C GLU A 41 -10.74 -12.61 -1.85
N GLY A 42 -11.22 -11.77 -2.79
CA GLY A 42 -12.04 -10.58 -2.54
C GLY A 42 -11.24 -9.30 -2.32
N GLY A 43 -9.99 -9.25 -2.78
CA GLY A 43 -9.21 -8.01 -2.82
C GLY A 43 -9.83 -6.99 -3.77
N SER A 44 -9.98 -5.75 -3.31
CA SER A 44 -10.59 -4.65 -4.06
C SER A 44 -9.58 -3.85 -4.87
N ILE A 45 -8.31 -3.86 -4.47
CA ILE A 45 -7.22 -3.14 -5.10
C ILE A 45 -6.03 -4.09 -5.25
N ILE A 46 -5.35 -4.04 -6.38
CA ILE A 46 -4.08 -4.74 -6.61
C ILE A 46 -2.96 -3.71 -6.58
N ASP A 47 -2.05 -3.80 -5.61
CA ASP A 47 -0.93 -2.88 -5.47
C ASP A 47 0.35 -3.49 -6.04
N VAL A 48 0.80 -2.97 -7.17
CA VAL A 48 1.91 -3.51 -7.95
C VAL A 48 3.19 -2.74 -7.65
N GLY A 49 4.17 -3.42 -7.04
CA GLY A 49 5.50 -2.86 -6.78
C GLY A 49 6.59 -3.57 -7.59
N ALA A 50 7.45 -2.81 -8.28
CA ALA A 50 8.56 -3.33 -9.09
C ALA A 50 9.94 -2.93 -8.58
N CYS A 51 10.01 -2.11 -7.54
CA CYS A 51 11.23 -1.69 -6.86
C CYS A 51 11.20 -2.15 -5.40
N SER A 52 12.28 -2.76 -4.91
CA SER A 52 12.35 -3.15 -3.49
C SER A 52 12.78 -1.95 -2.65
N THR A 53 11.97 -1.58 -1.68
CA THR A 53 12.29 -0.56 -0.67
C THR A 53 12.82 -1.17 0.65
N ARG A 54 13.19 -2.48 0.63
CA ARG A 54 13.71 -3.17 1.82
C ARG A 54 15.11 -2.63 2.19
N PRO A 55 15.38 -2.37 3.49
CA PRO A 55 16.70 -1.95 3.93
C PRO A 55 17.82 -2.89 3.47
N GLY A 56 18.94 -2.34 2.98
CA GLY A 56 20.11 -3.09 2.56
C GLY A 56 20.08 -3.61 1.12
N ARG A 57 19.07 -3.27 0.32
CA ARG A 57 19.05 -3.53 -1.13
C ARG A 57 19.18 -2.23 -1.91
N GLU A 58 19.99 -2.24 -2.97
CA GLU A 58 19.99 -1.14 -3.94
C GLU A 58 18.65 -1.13 -4.69
N PRO A 59 17.96 0.04 -4.73
CA PRO A 59 16.76 0.18 -5.53
C PRO A 59 17.07 -0.09 -7.02
N ALA A 60 16.16 -0.75 -7.72
CA ALA A 60 16.25 -0.85 -9.16
C ALA A 60 16.35 0.55 -9.81
N SER A 61 17.03 0.67 -10.94
CA SER A 61 17.02 1.90 -11.74
C SER A 61 15.59 2.23 -12.20
N ALA A 62 15.32 3.50 -12.53
CA ALA A 62 14.01 3.90 -13.04
C ALA A 62 13.63 3.12 -14.32
N SER A 63 14.60 2.87 -15.20
CA SER A 63 14.40 2.10 -16.44
C SER A 63 13.99 0.65 -16.15
N GLU A 64 14.68 -0.02 -15.22
CA GLU A 64 14.34 -1.39 -14.82
C GLU A 64 12.97 -1.47 -14.13
N GLU A 65 12.64 -0.49 -13.28
CA GLU A 65 11.33 -0.41 -12.64
C GLU A 65 10.22 -0.24 -13.68
N MET A 66 10.40 0.66 -14.65
CA MET A 66 9.46 0.88 -15.75
C MET A 66 9.26 -0.38 -16.60
N GLU A 67 10.33 -1.10 -16.94
CA GLU A 67 10.25 -2.34 -17.72
C GLU A 67 9.46 -3.41 -16.96
N ARG A 68 9.75 -3.60 -15.68
CA ARG A 68 9.06 -4.55 -14.81
C ARG A 68 7.57 -4.21 -14.66
N LEU A 69 7.25 -2.93 -14.46
CA LEU A 69 5.87 -2.46 -14.35
C LEU A 69 5.09 -2.65 -15.66
N ARG A 70 5.67 -2.29 -16.83
CA ARG A 70 5.00 -2.52 -18.12
C ARG A 70 4.59 -3.97 -18.27
N ARG A 71 5.50 -4.88 -17.94
CA ARG A 71 5.25 -6.30 -18.01
C ARG A 71 4.19 -6.76 -17.02
N ALA A 72 4.33 -6.40 -15.76
CA ALA A 72 3.42 -6.81 -14.70
C ALA A 72 2.00 -6.26 -14.93
N LEU A 73 1.86 -4.97 -15.24
CA LEU A 73 0.57 -4.34 -15.46
C LEU A 73 -0.14 -4.86 -16.71
N THR A 74 0.59 -5.21 -17.78
CA THR A 74 0.01 -5.90 -18.95
C THR A 74 -0.64 -7.22 -18.54
N VAL A 75 0.03 -8.01 -17.70
CA VAL A 75 -0.52 -9.27 -17.19
C VAL A 75 -1.71 -9.02 -16.26
N VAL A 76 -1.59 -8.08 -15.32
CA VAL A 76 -2.68 -7.72 -14.38
C VAL A 76 -3.93 -7.30 -15.14
N ARG A 77 -3.82 -6.43 -16.15
CA ARG A 77 -4.96 -5.97 -16.96
C ARG A 77 -5.59 -7.09 -17.79
N ARG A 78 -4.79 -8.05 -18.26
CA ARG A 78 -5.31 -9.23 -18.96
C ARG A 78 -6.11 -10.15 -18.03
N GLU A 79 -5.61 -10.41 -16.83
CA GLU A 79 -6.22 -11.33 -15.86
C GLU A 79 -7.40 -10.72 -15.09
N ALA A 80 -7.35 -9.39 -14.86
CA ALA A 80 -8.36 -8.66 -14.09
C ALA A 80 -8.59 -7.26 -14.70
N PRO A 81 -9.27 -7.15 -15.86
CA PRO A 81 -9.42 -5.87 -16.58
C PRO A 81 -10.15 -4.79 -15.77
N GLU A 82 -11.09 -5.17 -14.91
CA GLU A 82 -11.90 -4.25 -14.10
C GLU A 82 -11.31 -3.96 -12.71
N ALA A 83 -10.17 -4.58 -12.36
CA ALA A 83 -9.56 -4.37 -11.04
C ALA A 83 -9.03 -2.94 -10.90
N VAL A 84 -9.20 -2.35 -9.73
CA VAL A 84 -8.50 -1.11 -9.37
C VAL A 84 -7.03 -1.43 -9.14
N VAL A 85 -6.15 -0.74 -9.85
CA VAL A 85 -4.71 -0.98 -9.80
C VAL A 85 -3.99 0.22 -9.18
N SER A 86 -3.26 -0.07 -8.11
CA SER A 86 -2.31 0.85 -7.48
C SER A 86 -0.89 0.50 -7.93
N VAL A 87 -0.05 1.51 -8.10
CA VAL A 87 1.39 1.33 -8.37
C VAL A 87 2.21 1.91 -7.23
N ASP A 88 3.01 1.03 -6.59
CA ASP A 88 3.96 1.38 -5.53
C ASP A 88 5.24 1.92 -6.16
N THR A 89 5.38 3.24 -6.18
CA THR A 89 6.56 3.94 -6.69
C THR A 89 6.74 5.31 -6.04
N PHE A 90 7.99 5.70 -5.83
CA PHE A 90 8.40 7.03 -5.35
C PHE A 90 8.97 7.92 -6.47
N ARG A 91 8.94 7.45 -7.73
CA ARG A 91 9.51 8.17 -8.88
C ARG A 91 8.42 8.81 -9.72
N PRO A 92 8.44 10.14 -9.92
CA PRO A 92 7.42 10.85 -10.70
C PRO A 92 7.27 10.35 -12.14
N ASP A 93 8.38 10.06 -12.82
CA ASP A 93 8.35 9.57 -14.22
C ASP A 93 7.76 8.16 -14.31
N VAL A 94 8.01 7.30 -13.32
CA VAL A 94 7.41 5.96 -13.23
C VAL A 94 5.91 6.09 -12.98
N ALA A 95 5.50 6.99 -12.07
CA ALA A 95 4.09 7.27 -11.78
C ALA A 95 3.37 7.77 -13.04
N ARG A 96 3.98 8.70 -13.80
CA ARG A 96 3.43 9.19 -15.06
C ARG A 96 3.21 8.05 -16.06
N MET A 97 4.24 7.25 -16.31
CA MET A 97 4.16 6.11 -17.23
C MET A 97 3.09 5.09 -16.79
N ALA A 98 3.03 4.78 -15.49
CA ALA A 98 2.06 3.84 -14.96
C ALA A 98 0.60 4.30 -15.18
N VAL A 99 0.32 5.59 -15.03
CA VAL A 99 -1.02 6.15 -15.21
C VAL A 99 -1.33 6.38 -16.70
N GLU A 100 -0.47 7.13 -17.42
CA GLU A 100 -0.76 7.58 -18.80
C GLU A 100 -0.67 6.44 -19.82
N GLU A 101 0.26 5.47 -19.64
CA GLU A 101 0.49 4.41 -20.62
C GLU A 101 -0.15 3.07 -20.21
N LEU A 102 -0.27 2.79 -18.92
CA LEU A 102 -0.67 1.48 -18.40
C LEU A 102 -1.98 1.49 -17.61
N GLY A 103 -2.60 2.67 -17.46
CA GLY A 103 -3.90 2.82 -16.86
C GLY A 103 -3.95 2.50 -15.36
N ALA A 104 -2.87 2.79 -14.61
CA ALA A 104 -2.92 2.69 -13.16
C ALA A 104 -3.91 3.71 -12.58
N ASP A 105 -4.68 3.29 -11.58
CA ASP A 105 -5.75 4.08 -10.99
C ASP A 105 -5.29 4.87 -9.76
N ILE A 106 -4.25 4.40 -9.06
CA ILE A 106 -3.76 4.96 -7.78
C ILE A 106 -2.23 4.98 -7.82
N ILE A 107 -1.61 6.00 -7.24
CA ILE A 107 -0.16 6.03 -6.94
C ILE A 107 0.04 5.86 -5.43
N ASN A 108 0.83 4.85 -5.05
CA ASN A 108 1.21 4.56 -3.68
C ASN A 108 2.69 4.94 -3.47
N ASP A 109 2.94 6.03 -2.74
CA ASP A 109 4.29 6.54 -2.52
C ASP A 109 4.76 6.28 -1.08
N VAL A 110 5.70 5.36 -0.94
CA VAL A 110 6.25 4.95 0.36
C VAL A 110 7.47 5.76 0.79
N SER A 111 7.72 6.93 0.16
CA SER A 111 8.91 7.78 0.42
C SER A 111 8.64 9.06 1.20
N GLU A 112 7.43 9.34 1.65
CA GLU A 112 6.95 10.64 2.16
C GLU A 112 6.65 11.71 1.09
N GLY A 113 6.80 11.40 -0.19
CA GLY A 113 6.58 12.32 -1.30
C GLY A 113 7.70 13.35 -1.52
N SER A 114 7.89 13.74 -2.77
CA SER A 114 8.72 14.86 -3.18
C SER A 114 7.85 15.94 -3.83
N GLU A 115 8.41 17.15 -3.98
CA GLU A 115 7.74 18.26 -4.68
C GLU A 115 7.40 17.88 -6.14
N GLU A 116 8.30 17.15 -6.80
CA GLU A 116 8.09 16.65 -8.16
C GLU A 116 6.96 15.63 -8.21
N MET A 117 6.89 14.72 -7.23
CA MET A 117 5.80 13.75 -7.14
C MET A 117 4.47 14.45 -6.88
N PHE A 118 4.42 15.45 -6.01
CA PHE A 118 3.19 16.21 -5.73
C PHE A 118 2.65 16.92 -6.98
N ARG A 119 3.53 17.58 -7.75
CA ARG A 119 3.14 18.18 -9.05
C ARG A 119 2.67 17.12 -10.04
N MET A 120 3.33 15.97 -10.07
CA MET A 120 2.99 14.89 -10.99
C MET A 120 1.61 14.32 -10.69
N VAL A 121 1.30 13.92 -9.45
CA VAL A 121 0.01 13.32 -9.11
C VAL A 121 -1.13 14.33 -9.23
N ALA A 122 -0.90 15.61 -8.91
CA ALA A 122 -1.88 16.67 -9.13
C ALA A 122 -2.21 16.85 -10.63
N ARG A 123 -1.21 16.74 -11.51
CA ARG A 123 -1.41 16.75 -12.96
C ARG A 123 -2.16 15.52 -13.45
N LEU A 124 -1.80 14.34 -12.95
CA LEU A 124 -2.41 13.05 -13.33
C LEU A 124 -3.84 12.92 -12.82
N ARG A 125 -4.20 13.61 -11.74
CA ARG A 125 -5.54 13.59 -11.12
C ARG A 125 -6.00 12.20 -10.69
N VAL A 126 -5.07 11.39 -10.22
CA VAL A 126 -5.34 10.07 -9.63
C VAL A 126 -5.22 10.14 -8.10
N PRO A 127 -5.92 9.28 -7.35
CA PRO A 127 -5.71 9.14 -5.92
C PRO A 127 -4.24 8.89 -5.58
N TYR A 128 -3.76 9.56 -4.53
CA TYR A 128 -2.39 9.50 -4.08
C TYR A 128 -2.31 9.03 -2.63
N ILE A 129 -1.56 7.98 -2.39
CA ILE A 129 -1.27 7.50 -1.04
C ILE A 129 0.02 8.15 -0.56
N LEU A 130 -0.11 9.00 0.44
CA LEU A 130 0.98 9.72 1.09
C LEU A 130 1.36 9.01 2.38
N MET A 131 2.59 8.48 2.45
CA MET A 131 3.09 7.82 3.65
C MET A 131 3.91 8.78 4.52
N SER A 132 4.01 8.46 5.83
CA SER A 132 4.88 9.14 6.78
C SER A 132 5.88 8.17 7.41
N VAL A 133 7.17 8.58 7.47
CA VAL A 133 8.22 7.85 8.21
C VAL A 133 8.48 8.45 9.60
N GLN A 134 7.69 9.43 10.03
CA GLN A 134 7.88 10.13 11.30
C GLN A 134 7.76 9.18 12.50
N PRO A 135 8.58 9.36 13.57
CA PRO A 135 8.72 8.40 14.66
C PRO A 135 7.53 8.36 15.63
N ASP A 136 6.69 9.39 15.64
CA ASP A 136 5.56 9.51 16.56
C ASP A 136 4.34 10.17 15.90
N LEU A 137 3.18 10.04 16.56
CA LEU A 137 1.91 10.57 16.08
C LEU A 137 1.91 12.09 15.89
N ARG A 138 2.53 12.85 16.80
CA ARG A 138 2.51 14.32 16.73
C ARG A 138 3.25 14.80 15.48
N LEU A 139 4.45 14.26 15.25
CA LEU A 139 5.24 14.59 14.06
C LEU A 139 4.57 14.07 12.78
N THR A 140 3.94 12.91 12.82
CA THR A 140 3.12 12.39 11.71
C THR A 140 1.98 13.33 11.36
N LEU A 141 1.22 13.83 12.34
CA LEU A 141 0.13 14.78 12.12
C LEU A 141 0.62 16.10 11.51
N LEU A 142 1.72 16.64 12.03
CA LEU A 142 2.31 17.89 11.49
C LEU A 142 2.79 17.71 10.05
N ALA A 143 3.51 16.63 9.77
CA ALA A 143 4.00 16.32 8.42
C ALA A 143 2.84 16.10 7.43
N PHE A 144 1.79 15.40 7.83
CA PHE A 144 0.60 15.23 6.99
C PHE A 144 -0.13 16.54 6.76
N ALA A 145 -0.37 17.36 7.80
CA ALA A 145 -1.05 18.64 7.65
C ALA A 145 -0.34 19.55 6.64
N GLU A 146 0.98 19.67 6.73
CA GLU A 146 1.80 20.45 5.80
C GLU A 146 1.71 19.89 4.37
N LYS A 147 1.97 18.58 4.19
CA LYS A 147 2.04 17.95 2.86
C LYS A 147 0.67 17.89 2.18
N VAL A 148 -0.39 17.62 2.93
CA VAL A 148 -1.78 17.65 2.44
C VAL A 148 -2.14 19.06 1.96
N GLN A 149 -1.79 20.09 2.72
CA GLN A 149 -2.03 21.48 2.28
C GLN A 149 -1.31 21.77 0.95
N ARG A 150 -0.03 21.40 0.84
CA ARG A 150 0.76 21.57 -0.41
C ARG A 150 0.14 20.82 -1.59
N LEU A 151 -0.29 19.58 -1.39
CA LEU A 151 -0.98 18.79 -2.42
C LEU A 151 -2.29 19.47 -2.87
N ARG A 152 -3.08 19.96 -1.91
CA ARG A 152 -4.34 20.69 -2.20
C ARG A 152 -4.09 22.00 -2.96
N ASP A 153 -3.05 22.75 -2.60
CA ASP A 153 -2.64 23.97 -3.28
C ASP A 153 -2.25 23.72 -4.75
N MET A 154 -1.74 22.53 -5.05
CA MET A 154 -1.45 22.05 -6.42
C MET A 154 -2.68 21.48 -7.14
N GLY A 155 -3.83 21.36 -6.46
CA GLY A 155 -5.07 20.85 -7.03
C GLY A 155 -5.32 19.34 -6.84
N GLN A 156 -4.48 18.64 -6.07
CA GLN A 156 -4.70 17.24 -5.72
C GLN A 156 -5.89 17.12 -4.78
N LYS A 157 -6.90 16.31 -5.16
CA LYS A 157 -8.15 16.15 -4.39
C LYS A 157 -8.16 14.86 -3.58
N ASP A 158 -7.83 13.76 -4.22
CA ASP A 158 -7.96 12.41 -3.64
C ASP A 158 -6.65 12.00 -3.00
N ILE A 159 -6.58 12.18 -1.67
CA ILE A 159 -5.40 11.88 -0.84
C ILE A 159 -5.78 10.81 0.18
N ILE A 160 -4.94 9.78 0.31
CA ILE A 160 -5.05 8.71 1.28
C ILE A 160 -3.79 8.76 2.15
N LEU A 161 -3.93 8.64 3.47
CA LEU A 161 -2.80 8.71 4.39
C LEU A 161 -2.35 7.31 4.82
N ASP A 162 -1.04 7.03 4.77
CA ASP A 162 -0.43 5.84 5.36
C ASP A 162 0.50 6.27 6.51
N PRO A 163 0.22 5.91 7.77
CA PRO A 163 1.08 6.25 8.91
C PRO A 163 2.45 5.56 8.88
N GLY A 164 2.70 4.69 7.91
CA GLY A 164 4.03 4.13 7.62
C GLY A 164 4.54 3.17 8.69
N PHE A 165 3.70 2.26 9.16
CA PHE A 165 4.15 1.22 10.08
C PHE A 165 5.35 0.44 9.51
N GLY A 166 6.40 0.26 10.33
CA GLY A 166 7.62 -0.44 9.93
C GLY A 166 8.65 0.38 9.15
N PHE A 167 8.32 1.63 8.78
CA PHE A 167 9.25 2.55 8.10
C PHE A 167 9.83 3.54 9.11
N GLY A 168 11.17 3.55 9.26
CA GLY A 168 11.88 4.50 10.13
C GLY A 168 11.52 4.46 11.62
N LYS A 169 10.76 3.44 12.09
CA LYS A 169 10.21 3.36 13.44
C LYS A 169 10.76 2.14 14.19
N THR A 170 11.04 2.32 15.47
CA THR A 170 11.33 1.19 16.39
C THR A 170 10.08 0.34 16.64
N LEU A 171 10.27 -0.81 17.26
CA LEU A 171 9.17 -1.68 17.69
C LEU A 171 8.18 -0.93 18.59
N GLU A 172 8.70 -0.24 19.58
CA GLU A 172 7.91 0.54 20.55
C GLU A 172 7.15 1.68 19.89
N GLN A 173 7.80 2.44 18.99
CA GLN A 173 7.17 3.52 18.24
C GLN A 173 6.01 3.03 17.36
N ASN A 174 6.16 1.87 16.70
CA ASN A 174 5.08 1.27 15.92
C ASN A 174 3.87 0.92 16.81
N TYR A 175 4.08 0.32 17.98
CA TYR A 175 2.98 0.00 18.89
C TYR A 175 2.33 1.24 19.52
N ARG A 176 3.11 2.27 19.84
CA ARG A 176 2.57 3.55 20.32
C ARG A 176 1.72 4.22 19.23
N LEU A 177 2.20 4.25 17.99
CA LEU A 177 1.44 4.78 16.87
C LEU A 177 0.15 3.98 16.64
N MET A 178 0.19 2.64 16.71
CA MET A 178 -1.00 1.80 16.61
C MET A 178 -2.00 2.08 17.73
N ALA A 179 -1.53 2.29 18.97
CA ALA A 179 -2.38 2.60 20.12
C ALA A 179 -3.15 3.91 19.97
N GLU A 180 -2.64 4.88 19.22
CA GLU A 180 -3.21 6.23 19.06
C GLU A 180 -3.64 6.54 17.62
N MET A 181 -3.67 5.56 16.70
CA MET A 181 -3.86 5.76 15.27
C MET A 181 -5.17 6.49 14.91
N GLU A 182 -6.24 6.24 15.66
CA GLU A 182 -7.54 6.89 15.44
C GLU A 182 -7.49 8.43 15.49
N ARG A 183 -6.47 9.00 16.13
CA ARG A 183 -6.27 10.46 16.18
C ARG A 183 -5.88 11.06 14.82
N LEU A 184 -5.40 10.22 13.86
CA LEU A 184 -5.16 10.66 12.48
C LEU A 184 -6.46 11.02 11.74
N LEU A 185 -7.61 10.50 12.18
CA LEU A 185 -8.91 10.81 11.59
C LEU A 185 -9.31 12.28 11.70
N VAL A 186 -8.64 13.07 12.56
CA VAL A 186 -8.82 14.53 12.63
C VAL A 186 -8.50 15.25 11.31
N LEU A 187 -7.70 14.60 10.43
CA LEU A 187 -7.38 15.14 9.10
C LEU A 187 -8.48 14.92 8.07
N GLU A 188 -9.55 14.19 8.43
CA GLU A 188 -10.71 13.91 7.56
C GLU A 188 -10.34 13.30 6.21
N LEU A 189 -9.29 12.48 6.18
CA LEU A 189 -8.80 11.75 5.01
C LEU A 189 -8.80 10.25 5.26
N PRO A 190 -9.00 9.43 4.22
CA PRO A 190 -8.92 7.99 4.36
C PRO A 190 -7.55 7.53 4.84
N LEU A 191 -7.55 6.48 5.69
CA LEU A 191 -6.34 5.85 6.20
C LEU A 191 -6.10 4.50 5.54
N LEU A 192 -4.89 4.31 4.99
CA LEU A 192 -4.37 3.01 4.60
C LEU A 192 -3.45 2.49 5.73
N VAL A 193 -3.57 1.21 6.03
CA VAL A 193 -2.68 0.54 6.99
C VAL A 193 -2.00 -0.67 6.35
N GLY A 194 -0.66 -0.61 6.32
CA GLY A 194 0.19 -1.68 5.80
C GLY A 194 1.04 -2.30 6.91
N ILE A 195 0.50 -3.26 7.69
CA ILE A 195 1.24 -3.94 8.78
C ILE A 195 1.58 -5.39 8.48
N SER A 196 1.04 -5.94 7.39
CA SER A 196 1.11 -7.36 7.05
C SER A 196 2.54 -7.90 7.05
N ARG A 197 2.79 -8.90 7.89
CA ARG A 197 4.06 -9.61 8.03
C ARG A 197 5.27 -8.72 8.35
N LYS A 198 5.03 -7.49 8.91
CA LYS A 198 6.10 -6.55 9.26
C LYS A 198 6.82 -6.93 10.56
N SER A 199 8.01 -6.37 10.72
CA SER A 199 8.90 -6.68 11.86
C SER A 199 8.28 -6.38 13.23
N MET A 200 7.37 -5.43 13.32
CA MET A 200 6.64 -5.14 14.55
C MET A 200 5.82 -6.36 15.04
N ILE A 201 5.42 -7.28 14.15
CA ILE A 201 4.71 -8.50 14.52
C ILE A 201 5.68 -9.62 14.86
N TYR A 202 6.50 -10.03 13.90
CA TYR A 202 7.32 -11.25 14.09
C TYR A 202 8.43 -11.07 15.13
N LYS A 203 9.01 -9.85 15.29
CA LYS A 203 10.01 -9.59 16.33
C LYS A 203 9.41 -9.63 17.74
N LEU A 204 8.20 -9.08 17.93
CA LEU A 204 7.51 -9.16 19.23
C LEU A 204 7.23 -10.59 19.64
N MET A 205 6.90 -11.44 18.67
CA MET A 205 6.50 -12.83 18.91
C MET A 205 7.68 -13.81 18.87
N GLY A 206 8.91 -13.35 18.57
CA GLY A 206 10.06 -14.24 18.37
C GLY A 206 9.89 -15.20 17.20
N LYS A 207 9.23 -14.76 16.12
CA LYS A 207 8.86 -15.57 14.95
C LYS A 207 9.49 -15.06 13.66
N THR A 208 9.15 -15.71 12.55
CA THR A 208 9.51 -15.28 11.19
C THR A 208 8.36 -14.51 10.52
N PRO A 209 8.60 -13.80 9.42
CA PRO A 209 7.53 -13.16 8.63
C PRO A 209 6.45 -14.17 8.17
N GLU A 210 6.83 -15.40 7.82
CA GLU A 210 5.93 -16.46 7.36
C GLU A 210 4.98 -16.92 8.47
N GLU A 211 5.43 -16.91 9.72
CA GLU A 211 4.66 -17.33 10.91
C GLU A 211 3.82 -16.19 11.51
N SER A 212 3.84 -14.99 10.91
CA SER A 212 3.21 -13.79 11.48
C SER A 212 1.75 -13.56 11.05
N LEU A 213 1.11 -14.53 10.39
CA LEU A 213 -0.27 -14.42 9.92
C LEU A 213 -1.25 -14.07 11.04
N ASN A 214 -1.22 -14.81 12.17
CA ASN A 214 -2.12 -14.54 13.29
C ASN A 214 -1.95 -13.12 13.86
N GLY A 215 -0.70 -12.66 14.06
CA GLY A 215 -0.42 -11.30 14.52
C GLY A 215 -0.85 -10.24 13.50
N THR A 216 -0.73 -10.54 12.20
CA THR A 216 -1.24 -9.68 11.12
C THR A 216 -2.77 -9.54 11.23
N THR A 217 -3.50 -10.64 11.41
CA THR A 217 -4.95 -10.65 11.56
C THR A 217 -5.40 -9.84 12.77
N VAL A 218 -4.74 -10.01 13.92
CA VAL A 218 -5.02 -9.23 15.14
C VAL A 218 -4.84 -7.74 14.90
N LEU A 219 -3.71 -7.32 14.33
CA LEU A 219 -3.45 -5.89 14.11
C LEU A 219 -4.28 -5.31 12.96
N ASN A 220 -4.66 -6.08 11.94
CA ASN A 220 -5.64 -5.65 10.94
C ASN A 220 -7.00 -5.36 11.58
N THR A 221 -7.48 -6.23 12.46
CA THR A 221 -8.75 -6.02 13.19
C THR A 221 -8.67 -4.74 14.05
N ILE A 222 -7.59 -4.57 14.81
CA ILE A 222 -7.37 -3.36 15.59
C ILE A 222 -7.33 -2.11 14.69
N SER A 223 -6.67 -2.19 13.53
CA SER A 223 -6.62 -1.07 12.58
C SER A 223 -8.01 -0.68 12.08
N LEU A 224 -8.86 -1.66 11.76
CA LEU A 224 -10.26 -1.42 11.35
C LEU A 224 -11.09 -0.80 12.48
N MET A 225 -10.91 -1.25 13.72
CA MET A 225 -11.55 -0.66 14.90
C MET A 225 -11.15 0.79 15.12
N LYS A 226 -9.93 1.15 14.72
CA LYS A 226 -9.36 2.50 14.80
C LYS A 226 -9.56 3.33 13.52
N GLY A 227 -10.42 2.91 12.61
CA GLY A 227 -10.85 3.67 11.46
C GLY A 227 -9.98 3.53 10.21
N ALA A 228 -9.21 2.46 10.06
CA ALA A 228 -8.56 2.16 8.78
C ALA A 228 -9.60 1.93 7.67
N HIS A 229 -9.40 2.55 6.51
CA HIS A 229 -10.25 2.41 5.33
C HIS A 229 -9.68 1.40 4.33
N ILE A 230 -8.35 1.21 4.32
CA ILE A 230 -7.68 0.27 3.42
C ILE A 230 -6.69 -0.56 4.23
N LEU A 231 -6.76 -1.89 4.10
CA LEU A 231 -5.76 -2.81 4.60
C LEU A 231 -4.86 -3.28 3.45
N ARG A 232 -3.57 -2.89 3.47
CA ARG A 232 -2.56 -3.33 2.49
C ARG A 232 -1.87 -4.59 2.98
N VAL A 233 -2.10 -5.74 2.31
CA VAL A 233 -1.76 -7.05 2.84
C VAL A 233 -1.20 -8.04 1.82
N HIS A 234 -0.44 -9.02 2.33
CA HIS A 234 -0.06 -10.24 1.58
C HIS A 234 -1.20 -11.28 1.62
N ASP A 235 -1.88 -11.41 2.75
CA ASP A 235 -2.87 -12.44 3.06
C ASP A 235 -4.28 -11.86 2.89
N VAL A 236 -4.73 -11.80 1.61
CA VAL A 236 -5.97 -11.09 1.22
C VAL A 236 -7.20 -11.73 1.85
N LYS A 237 -7.34 -13.06 1.76
CA LYS A 237 -8.49 -13.78 2.30
C LYS A 237 -8.73 -13.45 3.78
N GLN A 238 -7.69 -13.52 4.62
CA GLN A 238 -7.81 -13.27 6.06
C GLN A 238 -8.13 -11.80 6.36
N ALA A 239 -7.61 -10.87 5.55
CA ALA A 239 -7.96 -9.45 5.68
C ALA A 239 -9.42 -9.18 5.30
N VAL A 240 -9.93 -9.82 4.25
CA VAL A 240 -11.36 -9.75 3.86
C VAL A 240 -12.26 -10.33 4.95
N GLU A 241 -11.84 -11.42 5.61
CA GLU A 241 -12.56 -11.98 6.75
C GLU A 241 -12.62 -10.98 7.91
N CYS A 242 -11.53 -10.24 8.21
CA CYS A 242 -11.53 -9.17 9.21
C CYS A 242 -12.55 -8.07 8.84
N VAL A 243 -12.57 -7.62 7.59
CA VAL A 243 -13.51 -6.58 7.12
C VAL A 243 -14.95 -7.05 7.33
N LYS A 244 -15.30 -8.24 6.88
CA LYS A 244 -16.66 -8.81 7.03
C LYS A 244 -17.10 -8.91 8.49
N MET A 245 -16.21 -9.32 9.39
CA MET A 245 -16.52 -9.36 10.83
C MET A 245 -16.78 -7.96 11.40
N MET A 246 -16.00 -6.96 10.97
CA MET A 246 -16.18 -5.58 11.39
C MET A 246 -17.47 -4.96 10.87
N GLU A 247 -17.86 -5.26 9.62
CA GLU A 247 -19.15 -4.85 9.04
C GLU A 247 -20.33 -5.42 9.85
N ALA A 248 -20.27 -6.71 10.19
CA ALA A 248 -21.30 -7.37 10.99
C ALA A 248 -21.47 -6.74 12.40
N LEU A 249 -20.41 -6.17 12.99
CA LEU A 249 -20.47 -5.44 14.26
C LEU A 249 -21.11 -4.04 14.14
N LYS A 250 -21.02 -3.41 12.95
CA LYS A 250 -21.60 -2.08 12.69
C LYS A 250 -23.08 -2.15 12.28
N SER A 251 -23.56 -3.30 11.84
CA SER A 251 -24.92 -3.51 11.31
C SER A 251 -26.00 -3.64 12.40
N LYS A 252 -25.74 -3.18 13.64
CA LYS A 252 -26.68 -3.25 14.76
C LYS A 252 -27.18 -1.88 15.17
#